data_84329eceaec8da51b12978fc2e21d4b9
#
_entry.id   84329eceaec8da51b12978fc2e21d4b9
#
_cell.length_a   1.000
_cell.length_b   1.000
_cell.length_c   1.000
_cell.angle_alpha   90.00
_cell.angle_beta   90.00
_cell.angle_gamma   90.00
#
_symmetry.space_group_name_H-M   'P 1'
#
loop_
_entity.id
_entity.type
_entity.pdbx_description
1 polymer ?
#
loop_
_entity_poly.entity_id
_entity_poly.type
_entity_poly.pdbx_seq_one_letter_code
_entity_poly.pdbx_strand_id
1 'polypeptide(L)'
;MNNRSYFALGIMTGTSLDGIDLSLCFTDGKTRLKNIKSSYVAYKTVLRNEIKDCIVRFHNSKYSIEDLIFLRKKISKEYVRAIQKFIDKHNYKIDLICIHGQTVYHNPSMKSSIQLCGTIHR
;
A
#
# COMPACT_ATOMS: atom_id res chain seq x y z
N MET A 1 -15.80 21.12 -19.28
CA MET A 1 -15.27 19.82 -18.86
C MET A 1 -13.77 19.87 -18.83
N ASN A 2 -13.18 19.46 -17.72
CA ASN A 2 -11.73 19.44 -17.60
C ASN A 2 -11.19 18.18 -18.28
N ASN A 3 -10.49 18.31 -19.42
CA ASN A 3 -9.85 17.21 -20.15
C ASN A 3 -8.41 16.96 -19.67
N ARG A 4 -8.12 17.33 -18.44
CA ARG A 4 -6.80 17.18 -17.85
C ARG A 4 -6.49 15.71 -17.60
N SER A 5 -5.25 15.32 -17.89
CA SER A 5 -4.69 14.04 -17.49
C SER A 5 -3.67 14.22 -16.38
N TYR A 6 -3.50 13.17 -15.58
CA TYR A 6 -2.69 13.18 -14.37
C TYR A 6 -1.70 12.02 -14.37
N PHE A 7 -0.53 12.23 -13.79
CA PHE A 7 0.35 11.15 -13.38
C PHE A 7 -0.08 10.65 -12.00
N ALA A 8 -0.66 9.47 -11.96
CA ALA A 8 -1.14 8.83 -10.73
C ALA A 8 -0.26 7.64 -10.38
N LEU A 9 0.30 7.63 -9.18
CA LEU A 9 1.05 6.51 -8.64
C LEU A 9 0.14 5.65 -7.77
N GLY A 10 -0.18 4.45 -8.25
CA GLY A 10 -0.92 3.44 -7.50
C GLY A 10 0.02 2.55 -6.71
N ILE A 11 -0.34 2.27 -5.46
CA ILE A 11 0.45 1.45 -4.55
C ILE A 11 -0.43 0.37 -3.97
N MET A 12 -0.01 -0.87 -4.17
CA MET A 12 -0.79 -2.04 -3.75
C MET A 12 0.07 -3.04 -3.00
N THR A 13 -0.52 -3.69 -2.02
CA THR A 13 0.03 -4.84 -1.34
C THR A 13 -1.00 -5.96 -1.34
N GLY A 14 -0.56 -7.15 -1.70
CA GLY A 14 -1.43 -8.32 -1.78
C GLY A 14 -1.49 -9.13 -0.49
N THR A 15 -2.39 -10.08 -0.46
CA THR A 15 -2.53 -11.05 0.65
C THR A 15 -1.37 -12.05 0.72
N SER A 16 -0.56 -12.15 -0.33
CA SER A 16 0.67 -12.95 -0.35
C SER A 16 1.74 -12.42 0.63
N LEU A 17 1.65 -11.16 1.05
CA LEU A 17 2.58 -10.50 1.96
C LEU A 17 4.02 -10.45 1.43
N ASP A 18 4.18 -10.43 0.12
CA ASP A 18 5.50 -10.45 -0.50
C ASP A 18 6.16 -9.07 -0.51
N GLY A 19 5.37 -8.04 -0.75
CA GLY A 19 5.90 -6.68 -0.86
C GLY A 19 4.89 -5.68 -1.40
N ILE A 20 5.43 -4.61 -1.93
CA ILE A 20 4.71 -3.43 -2.40
C ILE A 20 4.85 -3.33 -3.92
N ASP A 21 3.74 -3.33 -4.62
CA ASP A 21 3.67 -3.04 -6.05
C ASP A 21 3.38 -1.55 -6.27
N LEU A 22 4.14 -0.93 -7.14
CA LEU A 22 3.97 0.46 -7.54
C LEU A 22 3.73 0.53 -9.05
N SER A 23 2.73 1.28 -9.46
CA SER A 23 2.40 1.50 -10.86
C SER A 23 2.12 2.96 -11.13
N LEU A 24 2.94 3.59 -11.97
CA LEU A 24 2.72 4.94 -12.44
C LEU A 24 1.86 4.90 -13.70
N CYS A 25 0.72 5.55 -13.65
CA CYS A 25 -0.23 5.63 -14.74
C CYS A 25 -0.43 7.07 -15.18
N PHE A 26 -0.71 7.24 -16.48
CA PHE A 26 -1.18 8.50 -17.01
C PHE A 26 -2.66 8.33 -17.36
N THR A 27 -3.53 9.13 -16.73
CA THR A 27 -4.97 8.92 -16.79
C THR A 27 -5.76 10.23 -16.74
N ASP A 28 -6.91 10.25 -17.40
CA ASP A 28 -7.90 11.32 -17.26
C ASP A 28 -8.93 11.02 -16.15
N GLY A 29 -8.79 9.89 -15.46
CA GLY A 29 -9.71 9.45 -14.41
C GLY A 29 -11.07 8.96 -14.92
N LYS A 30 -11.23 8.78 -16.22
CA LYS A 30 -12.51 8.38 -16.85
C LYS A 30 -12.36 7.19 -17.79
N THR A 31 -11.75 7.42 -18.95
CA THR A 31 -11.69 6.44 -20.04
C THR A 31 -10.27 6.10 -20.46
N ARG A 32 -9.31 6.97 -20.19
CA ARG A 32 -7.92 6.79 -20.59
C ARG A 32 -7.04 6.38 -19.42
N LEU A 33 -6.33 5.28 -19.61
CA LEU A 33 -5.36 4.77 -18.64
C LEU A 33 -4.19 4.18 -19.42
N LYS A 34 -3.00 4.72 -19.18
CA LYS A 34 -1.76 4.18 -19.71
C LYS A 34 -0.80 3.90 -18.58
N ASN A 35 -0.33 2.66 -18.48
CA ASN A 35 0.76 2.31 -17.57
C ASN A 35 2.08 2.82 -18.13
N ILE A 36 2.78 3.63 -17.34
CA ILE A 36 4.06 4.24 -17.71
C ILE A 36 5.24 3.46 -17.16
N LYS A 37 5.21 3.16 -15.88
CA LYS A 37 6.26 2.43 -15.16
C LYS A 37 5.67 1.59 -14.05
N SER A 38 6.24 0.41 -13.85
CA SER A 38 5.92 -0.45 -12.71
C SER A 38 7.18 -0.78 -11.94
N SER A 39 7.03 -0.98 -10.64
CA SER A 39 8.12 -1.34 -9.75
C SER A 39 7.60 -2.22 -8.62
N TYR A 40 8.50 -2.96 -8.00
CA TYR A 40 8.19 -3.85 -6.89
C TYR A 40 9.26 -3.71 -5.81
N VAL A 41 8.82 -3.64 -4.56
CA VAL A 41 9.71 -3.62 -3.39
C VAL A 41 9.29 -4.72 -2.44
N ALA A 42 10.15 -5.72 -2.26
CA ALA A 42 9.89 -6.83 -1.34
C ALA A 42 9.87 -6.32 0.11
N TYR A 43 8.97 -6.86 0.92
CA TYR A 43 9.04 -6.68 2.36
C TYR A 43 10.28 -7.36 2.92
N LYS A 44 10.91 -6.72 3.90
CA LYS A 44 11.93 -7.39 4.71
C LYS A 44 11.30 -8.55 5.47
N THR A 45 12.03 -9.64 5.62
CA THR A 45 11.55 -10.86 6.28
C THR A 45 10.98 -10.59 7.68
N VAL A 46 11.62 -9.70 8.45
CA VAL A 46 11.15 -9.33 9.79
C VAL A 46 9.75 -8.72 9.74
N LEU A 47 9.52 -7.75 8.87
CA LEU A 47 8.21 -7.11 8.73
C LEU A 47 7.16 -8.09 8.20
N ARG A 48 7.51 -8.90 7.22
CA ARG A 48 6.61 -9.93 6.69
C ARG A 48 6.15 -10.90 7.79
N ASN A 49 7.06 -11.34 8.64
CA ASN A 49 6.73 -12.22 9.76
C ASN A 49 5.86 -11.53 10.81
N GLU A 50 6.10 -10.25 11.09
CA GLU A 50 5.25 -9.47 11.99
C GLU A 50 3.83 -9.32 11.45
N ILE A 51 3.67 -9.09 10.14
CA ILE A 51 2.35 -9.02 9.51
C ILE A 51 1.64 -10.38 9.61
N LYS A 52 2.32 -11.47 9.31
CA LYS A 52 1.77 -12.83 9.43
C LYS A 52 1.31 -13.14 10.85
N ASP A 53 2.12 -12.81 11.84
CA ASP A 53 1.80 -13.01 13.25
C ASP A 53 0.58 -12.20 13.66
N CYS A 54 0.49 -10.97 13.21
CA CYS A 54 -0.68 -10.10 13.43
C CYS A 54 -1.95 -10.72 12.85
N ILE A 55 -1.90 -11.25 11.62
CA ILE A 55 -3.05 -11.89 10.97
C ILE A 55 -3.53 -13.09 11.80
N VAL A 56 -2.62 -13.94 12.24
CA VAL A 56 -2.94 -15.11 13.08
C VAL A 56 -3.60 -14.68 14.39
N ARG A 57 -3.03 -13.66 15.05
CA ARG A 57 -3.58 -13.14 16.30
C ARG A 57 -4.96 -12.52 16.14
N PHE A 58 -5.22 -11.85 15.01
CA PHE A 58 -6.55 -11.35 14.68
C PHE A 58 -7.60 -12.46 14.60
N HIS A 59 -7.29 -13.53 13.88
CA HIS A 59 -8.19 -14.68 13.75
C HIS A 59 -8.46 -15.38 15.09
N ASN A 60 -7.52 -15.31 16.01
CA ASN A 60 -7.63 -15.90 17.35
C ASN A 60 -8.13 -14.91 18.41
N SER A 61 -8.55 -13.70 18.01
CA SER A 61 -8.98 -12.61 18.90
C SER A 61 -7.94 -12.24 19.98
N LYS A 62 -6.66 -12.39 19.66
CA LYS A 62 -5.52 -12.12 20.57
C LYS A 62 -4.66 -10.97 20.07
N TYR A 63 -5.25 -9.83 19.79
CA TYR A 63 -4.53 -8.63 19.38
C TYR A 63 -4.84 -7.46 20.30
N SER A 64 -3.92 -6.49 20.36
CA SER A 64 -4.13 -5.21 21.03
C SER A 64 -4.12 -4.07 20.02
N ILE A 65 -4.74 -2.96 20.39
CA ILE A 65 -4.73 -1.74 19.58
C ILE A 65 -3.30 -1.21 19.44
N GLU A 66 -2.49 -1.31 20.48
CA GLU A 66 -1.09 -0.91 20.48
C GLU A 66 -0.29 -1.69 19.43
N ASP A 67 -0.47 -3.01 19.36
CA ASP A 67 0.17 -3.86 18.35
C ASP A 67 -0.19 -3.41 16.94
N LEU A 68 -1.45 -3.09 16.70
CA LEU A 68 -1.91 -2.56 15.41
C LEU A 68 -1.28 -1.22 15.06
N ILE A 69 -1.20 -0.31 16.01
CA ILE A 69 -0.59 1.00 15.82
C ILE A 69 0.90 0.85 15.48
N PHE A 70 1.63 -0.02 16.19
CA PHE A 70 3.04 -0.28 15.89
C PHE A 70 3.24 -0.88 14.50
N LEU A 71 2.45 -1.88 14.15
CA LEU A 71 2.53 -2.53 12.84
C LEU A 71 2.18 -1.55 11.72
N ARG A 72 1.13 -0.75 11.89
CA ARG A 72 0.75 0.30 10.94
C ARG A 72 1.89 1.29 10.69
N LYS A 73 2.58 1.73 11.74
CA LYS A 73 3.73 2.63 11.61
C LYS A 73 4.86 2.01 10.79
N LYS A 74 5.15 0.73 11.03
CA LYS A 74 6.20 0.01 10.28
C LYS A 74 5.84 -0.15 8.80
N ILE A 75 4.61 -0.53 8.50
CA ILE A 75 4.10 -0.64 7.14
C ILE A 75 4.14 0.72 6.43
N SER A 76 3.71 1.78 7.11
CA SER A 76 3.74 3.13 6.55
C SER A 76 5.15 3.60 6.20
N LYS A 77 6.14 3.28 7.02
CA LYS A 77 7.55 3.58 6.73
C LYS A 77 8.03 2.86 5.47
N GLU A 78 7.62 1.61 5.26
CA GLU A 78 7.98 0.88 4.04
C GLU A 78 7.31 1.48 2.81
N TYR A 79 6.04 1.92 2.90
CA TYR A 79 5.39 2.65 1.81
C TYR A 79 6.14 3.94 1.46
N VAL A 80 6.47 4.76 2.46
CA VAL A 80 7.23 6.00 2.23
C VAL A 80 8.56 5.71 1.57
N ARG A 81 9.28 4.69 2.04
CA ARG A 81 10.57 4.29 1.46
C ARG A 81 10.43 3.84 0.00
N ALA A 82 9.42 3.02 -0.29
CA ALA A 82 9.15 2.54 -1.64
C ALA A 82 8.77 3.69 -2.60
N ILE A 83 7.91 4.59 -2.15
CA ILE A 83 7.50 5.77 -2.90
C ILE A 83 8.70 6.68 -3.19
N GLN A 84 9.51 6.97 -2.17
CA GLN A 84 10.69 7.83 -2.32
C GLN A 84 11.70 7.23 -3.29
N LYS A 85 11.96 5.94 -3.16
CA LYS A 85 12.84 5.22 -4.09
C LYS A 85 12.33 5.27 -5.54
N PHE A 86 11.01 5.16 -5.73
CA PHE A 86 10.39 5.27 -7.05
C PHE A 86 10.55 6.67 -7.62
N ILE A 87 10.26 7.70 -6.82
CA ILE A 87 10.38 9.11 -7.24
C ILE A 87 11.83 9.44 -7.60
N ASP A 88 12.79 9.00 -6.79
CA ASP A 88 14.22 9.26 -7.03
C ASP A 88 14.74 8.58 -8.29
N LYS A 89 14.21 7.40 -8.60
CA LYS A 89 14.61 6.63 -9.79
C LYS A 89 13.96 7.13 -11.07
N HIS A 90 12.72 7.59 -10.99
CA HIS A 90 11.93 7.98 -12.16
C HIS A 90 11.54 9.45 -12.06
N ASN A 91 12.07 10.26 -12.95
CA ASN A 91 11.91 11.71 -12.94
C ASN A 91 10.54 12.16 -13.51
N TYR A 92 9.45 11.65 -12.94
CA TYR A 92 8.10 12.08 -13.29
C TYR A 92 7.53 12.97 -12.19
N LYS A 93 6.79 14.00 -12.59
CA LYS A 93 5.98 14.80 -11.67
C LYS A 93 4.70 14.04 -11.35
N ILE A 94 4.59 13.53 -10.13
CA ILE A 94 3.43 12.78 -9.67
C ILE A 94 2.37 13.76 -9.16
N ASP A 95 1.17 13.69 -9.74
CA ASP A 95 0.04 14.53 -9.35
C ASP A 95 -0.76 13.91 -8.21
N LEU A 96 -0.84 12.58 -8.16
CA LEU A 96 -1.71 11.85 -7.24
C LEU A 96 -1.06 10.55 -6.80
N ILE A 97 -1.18 10.23 -5.52
CA ILE A 97 -0.78 8.93 -4.96
C ILE A 97 -2.00 8.25 -4.39
N CYS A 98 -2.27 7.02 -4.84
CA CYS A 98 -3.36 6.17 -4.39
C CYS A 98 -2.78 4.95 -3.69
N ILE A 99 -3.14 4.73 -2.43
CA ILE A 99 -2.61 3.63 -1.63
C ILE A 99 -3.75 2.70 -1.22
N HIS A 100 -3.60 1.42 -1.55
CA HIS A 100 -4.37 0.34 -0.94
C HIS A 100 -3.55 -0.21 0.23
N GLY A 101 -4.08 -0.13 1.44
CA GLY A 101 -3.38 -0.58 2.64
C GLY A 101 -3.15 -2.11 2.65
N GLN A 102 -2.24 -2.56 3.52
CA GLN A 102 -1.99 -3.99 3.71
C GLN A 102 -3.16 -4.65 4.43
N THR A 103 -3.81 -5.60 3.77
CA THR A 103 -4.89 -6.37 4.40
C THR A 103 -4.32 -7.28 5.49
N VAL A 104 -4.83 -7.13 6.70
CA VAL A 104 -4.46 -7.94 7.87
C VAL A 104 -5.62 -8.75 8.41
N TYR A 105 -6.83 -8.44 8.00
CA TYR A 105 -8.03 -9.18 8.36
C TYR A 105 -9.02 -9.14 7.19
N HIS A 106 -9.62 -10.29 6.89
CA HIS A 106 -10.67 -10.39 5.91
C HIS A 106 -11.67 -11.47 6.33
N ASN A 107 -12.92 -11.07 6.50
CA ASN A 107 -14.01 -11.98 6.85
C ASN A 107 -15.21 -11.72 5.94
N PRO A 108 -15.35 -12.52 4.86
CA PRO A 108 -16.44 -12.35 3.90
C PRO A 108 -17.83 -12.54 4.51
N SER A 109 -17.96 -13.45 5.49
CA SER A 109 -19.26 -13.73 6.17
C SER A 109 -19.79 -12.49 6.87
N MET A 110 -18.90 -11.70 7.47
CA MET A 110 -19.22 -10.44 8.15
C MET A 110 -19.12 -9.23 7.22
N LYS A 111 -18.79 -9.42 5.95
CA LYS A 111 -18.54 -8.36 4.98
C LYS A 111 -17.56 -7.32 5.52
N SER A 112 -16.48 -7.79 6.17
CA SER A 112 -15.57 -6.98 6.93
C SER A 112 -14.12 -7.24 6.55
N SER A 113 -13.34 -6.19 6.49
CA SER A 113 -11.92 -6.23 6.11
C SER A 113 -11.18 -5.09 6.78
N ILE A 114 -9.94 -5.32 7.20
CA ILE A 114 -9.07 -4.30 7.78
C ILE A 114 -7.80 -4.21 6.96
N GLN A 115 -7.52 -3.00 6.48
CA GLN A 115 -6.28 -2.65 5.81
C GLN A 115 -5.48 -1.67 6.68
N LEU A 116 -4.20 -1.93 6.85
CA LEU A 116 -3.30 -1.04 7.56
C LEU A 116 -2.56 -0.13 6.59
N CYS A 117 -2.82 1.15 6.72
CA CYS A 117 -2.10 2.21 6.05
C CYS A 117 -2.06 3.41 6.98
N GLY A 118 -0.90 3.98 7.17
CA GLY A 118 -0.76 5.18 8.00
C GLY A 118 -0.95 6.45 7.19
N THR A 119 -1.08 7.56 7.91
CA THR A 119 -0.95 8.88 7.29
C THR A 119 0.50 9.08 6.86
N ILE A 120 0.69 9.38 5.59
CA ILE A 120 2.01 9.72 5.06
C ILE A 120 2.21 11.21 5.29
N HIS A 121 3.01 11.55 6.28
CA HIS A 121 3.46 12.92 6.47
C HIS A 121 4.73 13.13 5.63
N ARG A 122 4.70 14.18 4.86
CA ARG A 122 5.88 14.68 4.15
C ARG A 122 6.78 15.48 5.09
#